data_4b3d40edab2065cd9f155bd09bf3a5c4
#
_entry.id   4b3d40edab2065cd9f155bd09bf3a5c4
#
_cell.length_a   1.000
_cell.length_b   1.000
_cell.length_c   1.000
_cell.angle_alpha   90.00
_cell.angle_beta   90.00
_cell.angle_gamma   90.00
#
_symmetry.space_group_name_H-M   'P 1'
#
loop_
_entity.id
_entity.type
_entity.pdbx_description
1 polymer ?
#
loop_
_entity_poly.entity_id
_entity_poly.type
_entity_poly.pdbx_seq_one_letter_code
_entity_poly.pdbx_strand_id
1 'polypeptide(L)'
;MSQDGFVSFFHQRFAKTVVVLITMGASRADAEDAVQEAMIAAWKNWESIREPSAWVRTTALRTLWKHHHLVLQAVPLEQPTWPLGGEPDLLIFADEQRRVLSFLRRLPVAQRTVAALYYDGLTVQEIAEVTGKPAATVRSLLRYARRSIKEVITSH
;
A
#
# COMPACT_ATOMS: atom_id res chain seq x y z
N MET A 1 -11.50 -1.34 -25.68
CA MET A 1 -10.39 -2.04 -25.09
C MET A 1 -10.85 -3.36 -24.51
N SER A 2 -10.05 -4.37 -24.69
CA SER A 2 -10.50 -5.72 -24.35
C SER A 2 -10.46 -5.98 -22.85
N GLN A 3 -11.30 -6.92 -22.41
CA GLN A 3 -11.28 -7.43 -21.05
C GLN A 3 -9.92 -8.04 -20.71
N ASP A 4 -9.15 -8.46 -21.72
CA ASP A 4 -7.84 -9.05 -21.53
C ASP A 4 -6.86 -8.08 -20.85
N GLY A 5 -6.93 -6.81 -21.19
CA GLY A 5 -6.11 -5.79 -20.57
C GLY A 5 -6.41 -5.66 -19.09
N PHE A 6 -7.67 -5.71 -18.70
CA PHE A 6 -8.06 -5.66 -17.31
C PHE A 6 -7.60 -6.92 -16.55
N VAL A 7 -7.80 -8.10 -17.12
CA VAL A 7 -7.42 -9.36 -16.45
C VAL A 7 -5.92 -9.37 -16.16
N SER A 8 -5.11 -8.98 -17.12
CA SER A 8 -3.66 -8.89 -16.94
C SER A 8 -3.31 -7.88 -15.84
N PHE A 9 -3.94 -6.72 -15.87
CA PHE A 9 -3.75 -5.68 -14.86
C PHE A 9 -4.12 -6.19 -13.46
N PHE A 10 -5.27 -6.86 -13.34
CA PHE A 10 -5.73 -7.44 -12.07
C PHE A 10 -4.67 -8.37 -11.48
N HIS A 11 -4.17 -9.31 -12.28
CA HIS A 11 -3.18 -10.28 -11.80
C HIS A 11 -1.86 -9.62 -11.40
N GLN A 12 -1.47 -8.56 -12.08
CA GLN A 12 -0.22 -7.86 -11.77
C GLN A 12 -0.32 -6.96 -10.54
N ARG A 13 -1.48 -6.38 -10.30
CA ARG A 13 -1.61 -5.29 -9.34
C ARG A 13 -2.36 -5.63 -8.06
N PHE A 14 -3.18 -6.67 -8.06
CA PHE A 14 -4.03 -6.96 -6.91
C PHE A 14 -3.22 -7.13 -5.63
N ALA A 15 -2.25 -8.05 -5.63
CA ALA A 15 -1.46 -8.34 -4.44
C ALA A 15 -0.64 -7.13 -3.98
N LYS A 16 -0.06 -6.38 -4.91
CA LYS A 16 0.72 -5.18 -4.55
C LYS A 16 -0.13 -4.13 -3.87
N THR A 17 -1.32 -3.88 -4.38
CA THR A 17 -2.22 -2.89 -3.79
C THR A 17 -2.70 -3.35 -2.42
N VAL A 18 -3.00 -4.64 -2.26
CA VAL A 18 -3.35 -5.21 -0.95
C VAL A 18 -2.22 -4.99 0.06
N VAL A 19 -0.98 -5.24 -0.34
CA VAL A 19 0.18 -5.01 0.54
C VAL A 19 0.24 -3.55 1.00
N VAL A 20 0.00 -2.60 0.10
CA VAL A 20 0.00 -1.17 0.47
C VAL A 20 -1.03 -0.88 1.55
N LEU A 21 -2.26 -1.38 1.38
CA LEU A 21 -3.32 -1.15 2.36
C LEU A 21 -3.02 -1.81 3.71
N ILE A 22 -2.46 -3.02 3.69
CA ILE A 22 -2.06 -3.71 4.92
C ILE A 22 -1.00 -2.89 5.67
N THR A 23 -0.01 -2.34 4.95
CA THR A 23 1.04 -1.55 5.59
C THR A 23 0.52 -0.25 6.17
N MET A 24 -0.65 0.20 5.74
CA MET A 24 -1.32 1.38 6.30
C MET A 24 -2.22 1.05 7.48
N GLY A 25 -2.23 -0.22 7.91
CA GLY A 25 -2.96 -0.62 9.11
C GLY A 25 -4.21 -1.45 8.86
N ALA A 26 -4.55 -1.73 7.63
CA ALA A 26 -5.72 -2.54 7.33
C ALA A 26 -5.45 -4.02 7.61
N SER A 27 -6.47 -4.74 8.05
CA SER A 27 -6.41 -6.19 8.09
C SER A 27 -6.36 -6.71 6.65
N ARG A 28 -5.90 -7.96 6.48
CA ARG A 28 -5.91 -8.57 5.15
C ARG A 28 -7.31 -8.58 4.54
N ALA A 29 -8.31 -8.97 5.34
CA ALA A 29 -9.69 -9.04 4.87
C ALA A 29 -10.19 -7.66 4.39
N ASP A 30 -9.97 -6.63 5.18
CA ASP A 30 -10.39 -5.27 4.81
C ASP A 30 -9.64 -4.75 3.59
N ALA A 31 -8.34 -5.03 3.51
CA ALA A 31 -7.54 -4.62 2.36
C ALA A 31 -8.01 -5.32 1.09
N GLU A 32 -8.22 -6.64 1.15
CA GLU A 32 -8.71 -7.38 -0.01
C GLU A 32 -10.09 -6.90 -0.46
N ASP A 33 -10.99 -6.67 0.48
CA ASP A 33 -12.33 -6.16 0.15
C ASP A 33 -12.25 -4.79 -0.52
N ALA A 34 -11.43 -3.89 0.01
CA ALA A 34 -11.29 -2.55 -0.56
C ALA A 34 -10.69 -2.61 -1.97
N VAL A 35 -9.69 -3.45 -2.18
CA VAL A 35 -9.06 -3.59 -3.50
C VAL A 35 -10.01 -4.27 -4.48
N GLN A 36 -10.76 -5.30 -4.05
CA GLN A 36 -11.75 -5.95 -4.91
C GLN A 36 -12.81 -4.95 -5.36
N GLU A 37 -13.32 -4.14 -4.43
CA GLU A 37 -14.31 -3.12 -4.75
C GLU A 37 -13.75 -2.12 -5.78
N ALA A 38 -12.49 -1.69 -5.58
CA ALA A 38 -11.83 -0.80 -6.51
C ALA A 38 -11.61 -1.45 -7.88
N MET A 39 -11.28 -2.74 -7.91
CA MET A 39 -11.08 -3.47 -9.17
C MET A 39 -12.40 -3.64 -9.93
N ILE A 40 -13.51 -3.90 -9.22
CA ILE A 40 -14.83 -3.98 -9.85
C ILE A 40 -15.20 -2.63 -10.49
N ALA A 41 -14.96 -1.54 -9.77
CA ALA A 41 -15.21 -0.21 -10.29
C ALA A 41 -14.30 0.10 -11.49
N ALA A 42 -13.04 -0.35 -11.44
CA ALA A 42 -12.12 -0.19 -12.57
C ALA A 42 -12.59 -0.94 -13.79
N TRP A 43 -13.09 -2.16 -13.61
CA TRP A 43 -13.65 -2.95 -14.68
C TRP A 43 -14.78 -2.21 -15.40
N LYS A 44 -15.67 -1.63 -14.61
CA LYS A 44 -16.84 -0.90 -15.16
C LYS A 44 -16.45 0.35 -15.93
N ASN A 45 -15.29 0.93 -15.60
CA ASN A 45 -14.84 2.20 -16.22
C ASN A 45 -13.52 2.03 -16.98
N TRP A 46 -13.18 0.80 -17.35
CA TRP A 46 -11.84 0.45 -17.82
C TRP A 46 -11.35 1.33 -18.99
N GLU A 47 -12.20 1.58 -19.95
CA GLU A 47 -11.81 2.34 -21.13
C GLU A 47 -11.56 3.82 -20.87
N SER A 48 -12.17 4.37 -19.81
CA SER A 48 -12.01 5.78 -19.47
C SER A 48 -10.86 6.04 -18.49
N ILE A 49 -10.24 4.99 -17.94
CA ILE A 49 -9.17 5.16 -16.96
C ILE A 49 -7.83 5.26 -17.68
N ARG A 50 -7.11 6.36 -17.45
CA ARG A 50 -5.79 6.57 -18.03
C ARG A 50 -4.68 5.83 -17.31
N GLU A 51 -4.71 5.89 -15.98
CA GLU A 51 -3.68 5.27 -15.14
C GLU A 51 -4.35 4.32 -14.16
N PRO A 52 -4.57 3.07 -14.57
CA PRO A 52 -5.31 2.11 -13.75
C PRO A 52 -4.70 1.87 -12.38
N SER A 53 -3.38 1.79 -12.27
CA SER A 53 -2.72 1.55 -10.98
C SER A 53 -3.02 2.66 -9.98
N ALA A 54 -2.88 3.91 -10.40
CA ALA A 54 -3.16 5.07 -9.56
C ALA A 54 -4.65 5.14 -9.20
N TRP A 55 -5.50 4.88 -10.18
CA TRP A 55 -6.95 4.95 -9.99
C TRP A 55 -7.43 3.92 -8.97
N VAL A 56 -6.97 2.68 -9.10
CA VAL A 56 -7.35 1.60 -8.18
C VAL A 56 -6.81 1.86 -6.78
N ARG A 57 -5.57 2.30 -6.67
CA ARG A 57 -4.97 2.64 -5.36
C ARG A 57 -5.77 3.72 -4.66
N THR A 58 -6.06 4.81 -5.37
CA THR A 58 -6.83 5.93 -4.81
C THR A 58 -8.22 5.49 -4.40
N THR A 59 -8.90 4.72 -5.23
CA THR A 59 -10.24 4.24 -4.95
C THR A 59 -10.23 3.29 -3.75
N ALA A 60 -9.27 2.37 -3.68
CA ALA A 60 -9.15 1.44 -2.57
C ALA A 60 -8.86 2.17 -1.25
N LEU A 61 -7.98 3.17 -1.28
CA LEU A 61 -7.66 3.97 -0.09
C LEU A 61 -8.88 4.75 0.39
N ARG A 62 -9.64 5.32 -0.52
CA ARG A 62 -10.87 6.03 -0.17
C ARG A 62 -11.89 5.10 0.47
N THR A 63 -12.04 3.90 -0.07
CA THR A 63 -12.93 2.88 0.48
C THR A 63 -12.49 2.50 1.88
N LEU A 64 -11.20 2.25 2.06
CA LEU A 64 -10.66 1.88 3.36
C LEU A 64 -10.86 3.00 4.39
N TRP A 65 -10.56 4.25 4.02
CA TRP A 65 -10.71 5.38 4.92
C TRP A 65 -12.17 5.64 5.27
N LYS A 66 -13.07 5.43 4.34
CA LYS A 66 -14.51 5.59 4.59
C LYS A 66 -14.99 4.63 5.68
N HIS A 67 -14.52 3.38 5.64
CA HIS A 67 -14.93 2.36 6.60
C HIS A 67 -14.13 2.37 7.90
N HIS A 68 -12.87 2.80 7.86
CA HIS A 68 -11.96 2.70 9.01
C HIS A 68 -11.31 4.04 9.38
N HIS A 69 -11.93 5.13 8.99
CA HIS A 69 -11.41 6.48 9.18
C HIS A 69 -10.92 6.75 10.61
N LEU A 70 -11.77 6.45 11.60
CA LEU A 70 -11.45 6.71 13.00
C LEU A 70 -10.28 5.85 13.49
N VAL A 71 -10.23 4.60 13.05
CA VAL A 71 -9.18 3.67 13.46
C VAL A 71 -7.84 4.12 12.92
N LEU A 72 -7.79 4.48 11.63
CA LEU A 72 -6.53 4.91 11.00
C LEU A 72 -6.01 6.22 11.58
N GLN A 73 -6.91 7.13 11.93
CA GLN A 73 -6.52 8.40 12.55
C GLN A 73 -6.11 8.25 14.01
N ALA A 74 -6.65 7.26 14.70
CA ALA A 74 -6.36 7.04 16.11
C ALA A 74 -5.02 6.35 16.36
N VAL A 75 -4.38 5.80 15.32
CA VAL A 75 -3.09 5.12 15.48
C VAL A 75 -1.99 6.14 15.72
N PRO A 76 -1.33 6.14 16.88
CA PRO A 76 -0.21 7.03 17.12
C PRO A 76 0.94 6.71 16.15
N LEU A 77 1.58 7.74 15.63
CA LEU A 77 2.70 7.59 14.71
C LEU A 77 3.87 6.80 15.31
N GLU A 78 3.90 6.70 16.62
CA GLU A 78 5.01 6.07 17.35
C GLU A 78 4.82 4.59 17.62
N GLN A 79 3.63 4.04 17.38
CA GLN A 79 3.37 2.63 17.68
C GLN A 79 3.43 1.78 16.41
N PRO A 80 4.32 0.78 16.39
CA PRO A 80 4.46 -0.09 15.22
C PRO A 80 3.44 -1.24 15.16
N THR A 81 2.37 -1.17 15.92
CA THR A 81 1.36 -2.23 15.98
C THR A 81 0.34 -2.11 14.85
N TRP A 82 -0.13 -3.25 14.39
CA TRP A 82 -1.22 -3.31 13.42
C TRP A 82 -2.54 -2.98 14.13
N PRO A 83 -3.24 -1.89 13.78
CA PRO A 83 -4.42 -1.49 14.51
C PRO A 83 -5.67 -2.31 14.21
N LEU A 84 -5.68 -3.06 13.12
CA LEU A 84 -6.86 -3.78 12.66
C LEU A 84 -6.61 -5.28 12.59
N GLY A 85 -6.88 -6.00 13.67
CA GLY A 85 -7.01 -7.45 13.64
C GLY A 85 -5.74 -8.28 13.63
N GLY A 86 -4.61 -7.73 14.07
CA GLY A 86 -3.39 -8.51 14.24
C GLY A 86 -2.61 -8.76 12.96
N GLU A 87 -1.70 -9.70 12.99
CA GLU A 87 -0.82 -9.97 11.85
C GLU A 87 -1.58 -10.61 10.70
N PRO A 88 -1.38 -10.09 9.48
CA PRO A 88 -1.98 -10.71 8.31
C PRO A 88 -1.36 -12.09 8.05
N ASP A 89 -2.16 -12.97 7.45
CA ASP A 89 -1.69 -14.27 6.99
C ASP A 89 -0.87 -14.05 5.70
N LEU A 90 0.45 -14.17 5.83
CA LEU A 90 1.36 -13.91 4.72
C LEU A 90 1.53 -15.07 3.78
N LEU A 91 0.99 -16.26 4.11
CA LEU A 91 1.22 -17.46 3.32
C LEU A 91 0.58 -17.42 1.94
N ILE A 92 -0.46 -16.60 1.78
CA ILE A 92 -1.16 -16.47 0.49
C ILE A 92 -0.45 -15.55 -0.49
N PHE A 93 0.56 -14.80 -0.04
CA PHE A 93 1.30 -13.90 -0.93
C PHE A 93 2.48 -14.62 -1.55
N ALA A 94 2.90 -14.17 -2.73
CA ALA A 94 4.12 -14.63 -3.35
C ALA A 94 5.33 -14.25 -2.47
N ASP A 95 6.44 -14.94 -2.67
CA ASP A 95 7.65 -14.72 -1.87
C ASP A 95 8.11 -13.26 -1.87
N GLU A 96 8.02 -12.61 -3.03
CA GLU A 96 8.40 -11.21 -3.16
C GLU A 96 7.56 -10.31 -2.26
N GLN A 97 6.23 -10.47 -2.33
CA GLN A 97 5.32 -9.66 -1.51
C GLN A 97 5.54 -9.94 -0.02
N ARG A 98 5.76 -11.19 0.35
CA ARG A 98 6.04 -11.54 1.76
C ARG A 98 7.30 -10.87 2.26
N ARG A 99 8.36 -10.87 1.47
CA ARG A 99 9.61 -10.21 1.84
C ARG A 99 9.44 -8.71 1.98
N VAL A 100 8.77 -8.09 1.03
CA VAL A 100 8.50 -6.66 1.08
C VAL A 100 7.69 -6.30 2.32
N LEU A 101 6.61 -7.03 2.56
CA LEU A 101 5.77 -6.77 3.73
C LEU A 101 6.54 -6.99 5.04
N SER A 102 7.38 -8.01 5.10
CA SER A 102 8.22 -8.27 6.27
C SER A 102 9.16 -7.10 6.57
N PHE A 103 9.79 -6.53 5.55
CA PHE A 103 10.63 -5.35 5.72
C PHE A 103 9.82 -4.13 6.15
N LEU A 104 8.71 -3.89 5.47
CA LEU A 104 7.88 -2.71 5.77
C LEU A 104 7.35 -2.73 7.19
N ARG A 105 7.01 -3.90 7.71
CA ARG A 105 6.50 -4.03 9.08
C ARG A 105 7.51 -3.63 10.13
N ARG A 106 8.79 -3.69 9.81
CA ARG A 106 9.86 -3.33 10.75
C ARG A 106 10.15 -1.84 10.78
N LEU A 107 9.62 -1.09 9.83
CA LEU A 107 9.84 0.34 9.74
C LEU A 107 8.88 1.11 10.65
N PRO A 108 9.31 2.28 11.17
CA PRO A 108 8.38 3.18 11.83
C PRO A 108 7.24 3.57 10.88
N VAL A 109 6.08 3.88 11.43
CA VAL A 109 4.86 4.09 10.64
C VAL A 109 5.04 5.08 9.49
N ALA A 110 5.67 6.23 9.76
CA ALA A 110 5.85 7.24 8.72
C ALA A 110 6.72 6.73 7.56
N GLN A 111 7.82 6.06 7.88
CA GLN A 111 8.70 5.47 6.87
C GLN A 111 8.00 4.35 6.12
N ARG A 112 7.26 3.53 6.84
CA ARG A 112 6.52 2.40 6.28
C ARG A 112 5.52 2.85 5.23
N THR A 113 4.72 3.86 5.55
CA THR A 113 3.70 4.38 4.63
C THR A 113 4.34 4.89 3.34
N VAL A 114 5.37 5.70 3.46
CA VAL A 114 6.05 6.26 2.30
C VAL A 114 6.72 5.16 1.47
N ALA A 115 7.39 4.21 2.14
CA ALA A 115 8.05 3.11 1.45
C ALA A 115 7.06 2.20 0.72
N ALA A 116 5.89 1.94 1.33
CA ALA A 116 4.85 1.12 0.71
C ALA A 116 4.31 1.78 -0.57
N LEU A 117 4.06 3.08 -0.51
CA LEU A 117 3.58 3.82 -1.69
C LEU A 117 4.65 3.85 -2.79
N TYR A 118 5.91 4.02 -2.41
CA TYR A 118 7.00 3.98 -3.37
C TYR A 118 7.12 2.59 -4.02
N TYR A 119 6.98 1.53 -3.23
CA TYR A 119 6.97 0.16 -3.74
C TYR A 119 5.84 -0.05 -4.76
N ASP A 120 4.69 0.57 -4.52
CA ASP A 120 3.55 0.47 -5.42
C ASP A 120 3.72 1.31 -6.70
N GLY A 121 4.79 2.08 -6.80
CA GLY A 121 5.13 2.79 -8.02
C GLY A 121 4.88 4.29 -8.01
N LEU A 122 4.51 4.87 -6.86
CA LEU A 122 4.32 6.32 -6.80
C LEU A 122 5.67 7.04 -6.83
N THR A 123 5.66 8.19 -7.50
CA THR A 123 6.79 9.11 -7.44
C THR A 123 6.79 9.83 -6.09
N VAL A 124 7.93 10.45 -5.76
CA VAL A 124 8.04 11.28 -4.55
C VAL A 124 6.94 12.35 -4.52
N GLN A 125 6.69 12.98 -5.65
CA GLN A 125 5.68 14.03 -5.75
C GLN A 125 4.28 13.50 -5.48
N GLU A 126 3.96 12.35 -6.04
CA GLU A 126 2.66 11.71 -5.81
C GLU A 126 2.48 11.29 -4.35
N ILE A 127 3.54 10.77 -3.74
CA ILE A 127 3.51 10.41 -2.31
C ILE A 127 3.27 11.65 -1.46
N ALA A 128 3.94 12.75 -1.78
CA ALA A 128 3.74 14.01 -1.07
C ALA A 128 2.28 14.46 -1.13
N GLU A 129 1.66 14.36 -2.29
CA GLU A 129 0.26 14.72 -2.47
C GLU A 129 -0.68 13.81 -1.68
N VAL A 130 -0.46 12.51 -1.74
CA VAL A 130 -1.31 11.52 -1.05
C VAL A 130 -1.19 11.65 0.46
N THR A 131 0.02 11.84 0.98
CA THR A 131 0.26 11.87 2.43
C THR A 131 0.13 13.25 3.05
N GLY A 132 0.09 14.30 2.23
CA GLY A 132 0.08 15.67 2.72
C GLY A 132 1.43 16.13 3.28
N LYS A 133 2.50 15.36 3.03
CA LYS A 133 3.84 15.69 3.51
C LYS A 133 4.61 16.47 2.43
N PRO A 134 5.54 17.36 2.83
CA PRO A 134 6.43 17.99 1.84
C PRO A 134 7.30 16.96 1.12
N ALA A 135 7.61 17.20 -0.14
CA ALA A 135 8.44 16.29 -0.93
C ALA A 135 9.81 16.04 -0.28
N ALA A 136 10.39 17.06 0.35
CA ALA A 136 11.67 16.92 1.06
C ALA A 136 11.55 15.91 2.21
N THR A 137 10.44 15.94 2.94
CA THR A 137 10.17 14.99 4.02
C THR A 137 10.02 13.57 3.46
N VAL A 138 9.30 13.43 2.35
CA VAL A 138 9.14 12.11 1.69
C VAL A 138 10.51 11.56 1.29
N ARG A 139 11.37 12.37 0.70
CA ARG A 139 12.73 11.93 0.32
C ARG A 139 13.55 11.49 1.53
N SER A 140 13.45 12.24 2.63
CA SER A 140 14.15 11.87 3.87
C SER A 140 13.65 10.55 4.43
N LEU A 141 12.33 10.35 4.46
CA LEU A 141 11.73 9.11 4.94
C LEU A 141 12.14 7.92 4.08
N LEU A 142 12.18 8.08 2.76
CA LEU A 142 12.64 7.03 1.86
C LEU A 142 14.11 6.70 2.10
N ARG A 143 14.93 7.71 2.33
CA ARG A 143 16.35 7.49 2.61
C ARG A 143 16.56 6.69 3.89
N TYR A 144 15.83 7.02 4.94
CA TYR A 144 15.90 6.28 6.21
C TYR A 144 15.38 4.85 6.05
N ALA A 145 14.29 4.67 5.29
CA ALA A 145 13.74 3.34 5.02
C ALA A 145 14.77 2.47 4.27
N ARG A 146 15.43 3.03 3.26
CA ARG A 146 16.47 2.31 2.51
C ARG A 146 17.64 1.91 3.39
N ARG A 147 18.04 2.79 4.30
CA ARG A 147 19.12 2.49 5.25
C ARG A 147 18.75 1.33 6.15
N SER A 148 17.54 1.34 6.70
CA SER A 148 17.04 0.26 7.55
C SER A 148 16.99 -1.07 6.82
N ILE A 149 16.55 -1.07 5.56
CA ILE A 149 16.51 -2.28 4.74
C ILE A 149 17.91 -2.82 4.51
N LYS A 150 18.87 -1.95 4.22
CA LYS A 150 20.26 -2.35 4.03
C LYS A 150 20.84 -3.00 5.29
N GLU A 151 20.55 -2.44 6.46
CA GLU A 151 21.01 -2.99 7.73
C GLU A 151 20.44 -4.40 7.95
N VAL A 152 19.17 -4.61 7.63
CA VAL A 152 18.53 -5.92 7.76
C VAL A 152 19.18 -6.93 6.81
N ILE A 153 19.43 -6.54 5.57
CA ILE A 153 20.06 -7.41 4.58
C ILE A 153 21.51 -7.75 5.00
N THR A 154 22.22 -6.76 5.51
CA THR A 154 23.64 -6.94 5.91
C THR A 154 23.78 -7.81 7.14
N SER A 155 22.80 -7.78 8.06
CA SER A 155 22.88 -8.57 9.30
C SER A 155 22.45 -10.03 9.12
N HIS A 156 22.04 -10.41 7.94
CA HIS A 156 21.74 -11.78 7.56
C HIS A 156 22.71 -12.26 6.50
#